data_554c0ac7fce608b41df8eddf85e6ceb9
#
_entry.id   554c0ac7fce608b41df8eddf85e6ceb9
#
_cell.length_a   1.000
_cell.length_b   1.000
_cell.length_c   1.000
_cell.angle_alpha   90.00
_cell.angle_beta   90.00
_cell.angle_gamma   90.00
#
_symmetry.space_group_name_H-M   'P 1'
#
loop_
_entity.id
_entity.type
_entity.pdbx_description
1 polymer ?
#
loop_
_entity_poly.entity_id
_entity_poly.type
_entity_poly.pdbx_seq_one_letter_code
_entity_poly.pdbx_strand_id
1 'polypeptide(L)'
;GLGDVYKRQDLYESYCGSILATSALGAAAYLVQGDVDMQLKAVMAPMLIAAVGILLSIIGVFCVRTKENANMKDLLGSLSLGTNLSSVLIVGATFLILWLLQLQNWALVGCSVVVGLLVGIVIGRSTEYYTSQSYKPTKKLAESGTTGPATVIISGVGLGMISTAIPVLAVVVGIILSYWFASGFDFSNVAMGLYGIGIAAAVSYTHLRAHET
;
A
#
# COMPACT_ATOMS: atom_id res chain seq x y z
N GLY A 1 14.69 18.19 -10.48
CA GLY A 1 13.98 19.36 -10.98
C GLY A 1 12.69 19.64 -10.22
N LEU A 2 11.96 20.72 -10.58
CA LEU A 2 10.70 21.09 -9.88
C LEU A 2 9.67 19.95 -9.88
N GLY A 3 9.61 19.14 -10.93
CA GLY A 3 8.69 17.98 -11.01
C GLY A 3 8.91 16.93 -9.94
N ASP A 4 10.15 16.69 -9.53
CA ASP A 4 10.47 15.72 -8.47
C ASP A 4 10.04 16.23 -7.09
N VAL A 5 10.10 17.55 -6.87
CA VAL A 5 9.65 18.17 -5.62
C VAL A 5 8.13 18.06 -5.48
N TYR A 6 7.37 18.35 -6.55
CA TYR A 6 5.91 18.22 -6.54
C TYR A 6 5.47 16.77 -6.33
N LYS A 7 6.12 15.81 -7.00
CA LYS A 7 5.81 14.38 -6.83
C LYS A 7 6.03 13.93 -5.38
N ARG A 8 7.12 14.34 -4.75
CA ARG A 8 7.42 14.01 -3.34
C ARG A 8 6.42 14.65 -2.39
N GLN A 9 5.99 15.89 -2.67
CA GLN A 9 5.00 16.59 -1.87
C GLN A 9 3.65 15.88 -1.90
N ASP A 10 3.18 15.48 -3.08
CA ASP A 10 1.91 14.77 -3.29
C ASP A 10 1.88 13.44 -2.52
N LEU A 11 2.95 12.66 -2.61
CA LEU A 11 3.09 11.40 -1.87
C LEU A 11 3.09 11.62 -0.34
N TYR A 12 3.77 12.66 0.13
CA TYR A 12 3.80 12.99 1.57
C TYR A 12 2.43 13.42 2.07
N GLU A 13 1.74 14.27 1.32
CA GLU A 13 0.39 14.74 1.65
C GLU A 13 -0.62 13.58 1.71
N SER A 14 -0.61 12.70 0.71
CA SER A 14 -1.47 11.52 0.67
C SER A 14 -1.20 10.57 1.84
N TYR A 15 0.06 10.39 2.21
CA TYR A 15 0.45 9.54 3.34
C TYR A 15 -0.01 10.13 4.69
N CYS A 16 0.25 11.41 4.93
CA CYS A 16 -0.23 12.09 6.13
C CYS A 16 -1.76 12.09 6.20
N GLY A 17 -2.44 12.34 5.07
CA GLY A 17 -3.88 12.30 4.96
C GLY A 17 -4.46 10.94 5.32
N SER A 18 -3.84 9.85 4.87
CA SER A 18 -4.29 8.48 5.19
C SER A 18 -4.13 8.15 6.67
N ILE A 19 -3.02 8.56 7.31
CA ILE A 19 -2.80 8.37 8.75
C ILE A 19 -3.84 9.15 9.55
N LEU A 20 -4.06 10.43 9.20
CA LEU A 20 -5.02 11.29 9.87
C LEU A 20 -6.45 10.75 9.75
N ALA A 21 -6.87 10.34 8.55
CA ALA A 21 -8.18 9.75 8.32
C ALA A 21 -8.36 8.46 9.12
N THR A 22 -7.34 7.60 9.16
CA THR A 22 -7.38 6.36 9.95
C THR A 22 -7.46 6.64 11.44
N SER A 23 -6.73 7.64 11.94
CA SER A 23 -6.80 8.07 13.35
C SER A 23 -8.20 8.59 13.71
N ALA A 24 -8.83 9.35 12.81
CA ALA A 24 -10.21 9.82 13.01
C ALA A 24 -11.21 8.66 13.02
N LEU A 25 -11.05 7.68 12.13
CA LEU A 25 -11.86 6.45 12.14
C LEU A 25 -11.65 5.64 13.42
N GLY A 26 -10.42 5.55 13.93
CA GLY A 26 -10.11 4.92 15.22
C GLY A 26 -10.79 5.62 16.39
N ALA A 27 -10.77 6.94 16.40
CA ALA A 27 -11.51 7.72 17.41
C ALA A 27 -13.01 7.42 17.36
N ALA A 28 -13.60 7.39 16.17
CA ALA A 28 -15.02 7.12 15.98
C ALA A 28 -15.40 5.67 16.35
N ALA A 29 -14.54 4.69 16.04
CA ALA A 29 -14.80 3.28 16.28
C ALA A 29 -14.98 2.95 17.77
N TYR A 30 -14.21 3.60 18.65
CA TYR A 30 -14.24 3.36 20.09
C TYR A 30 -15.07 4.41 20.87
N LEU A 31 -15.52 5.49 20.21
CA LEU A 31 -16.38 6.50 20.83
C LEU A 31 -17.68 5.87 21.34
N VAL A 32 -18.27 4.96 20.57
CA VAL A 32 -19.53 4.29 20.89
C VAL A 32 -19.40 3.38 22.12
N GLN A 33 -18.17 2.88 22.38
CA GLN A 33 -17.91 2.00 23.54
C GLN A 33 -17.66 2.78 24.84
N GLY A 34 -17.45 4.11 24.75
CA GLY A 34 -17.25 4.97 25.91
C GLY A 34 -15.90 4.79 26.63
N ASP A 35 -14.97 4.04 26.06
CA ASP A 35 -13.64 3.79 26.64
C ASP A 35 -12.61 4.76 26.02
N VAL A 36 -12.30 5.82 26.75
CA VAL A 36 -11.37 6.87 26.33
C VAL A 36 -9.95 6.34 26.17
N ASP A 37 -9.53 5.34 26.95
CA ASP A 37 -8.20 4.75 26.86
C ASP A 37 -8.06 3.96 25.55
N MET A 38 -9.04 3.15 25.21
CA MET A 38 -9.07 2.42 23.93
C MET A 38 -9.16 3.38 22.73
N GLN A 39 -9.93 4.45 22.85
CA GLN A 39 -10.02 5.47 21.81
C GLN A 39 -8.67 6.12 21.55
N LEU A 40 -7.91 6.50 22.59
CA LEU A 40 -6.60 7.09 22.46
C LEU A 40 -5.61 6.11 21.81
N LYS A 41 -5.62 4.85 22.22
CA LYS A 41 -4.79 3.79 21.64
C LYS A 41 -5.09 3.57 20.14
N ALA A 42 -6.36 3.58 19.76
CA ALA A 42 -6.79 3.44 18.37
C ALA A 42 -6.37 4.63 17.50
N VAL A 43 -6.36 5.85 18.03
CA VAL A 43 -5.84 7.04 17.36
C VAL A 43 -4.32 6.97 17.18
N MET A 44 -3.60 6.49 18.18
CA MET A 44 -2.13 6.40 18.15
C MET A 44 -1.62 5.24 17.28
N ALA A 45 -2.39 4.17 17.13
CA ALA A 45 -1.97 2.96 16.42
C ALA A 45 -1.46 3.23 14.99
N PRO A 46 -2.18 3.94 14.10
CA PRO A 46 -1.71 4.22 12.76
C PRO A 46 -0.45 5.09 12.73
N MET A 47 -0.30 6.01 13.68
CA MET A 47 0.91 6.85 13.81
C MET A 47 2.13 6.02 14.20
N LEU A 48 1.99 5.11 15.18
CA LEU A 48 3.07 4.23 15.61
C LEU A 48 3.46 3.24 14.51
N ILE A 49 2.48 2.65 13.84
CA ILE A 49 2.72 1.75 12.70
C ILE A 49 3.46 2.49 11.58
N ALA A 50 3.05 3.72 11.27
CA ALA A 50 3.70 4.54 10.27
C ALA A 50 5.14 4.89 10.65
N ALA A 51 5.39 5.31 11.90
CA ALA A 51 6.72 5.66 12.38
C ALA A 51 7.68 4.45 12.32
N VAL A 52 7.25 3.29 12.83
CA VAL A 52 8.04 2.06 12.79
C VAL A 52 8.20 1.58 11.35
N GLY A 53 7.16 1.68 10.52
CA GLY A 53 7.18 1.32 9.10
C GLY A 53 8.23 2.11 8.31
N ILE A 54 8.39 3.41 8.59
CA ILE A 54 9.45 4.23 7.99
C ILE A 54 10.84 3.70 8.37
N LEU A 55 11.07 3.39 9.64
CA LEU A 55 12.35 2.85 10.09
C LEU A 55 12.66 1.49 9.43
N LEU A 56 11.67 0.62 9.33
CA LEU A 56 11.82 -0.69 8.69
C LEU A 56 12.02 -0.57 7.17
N SER A 57 11.39 0.41 6.53
CA SER A 57 11.62 0.71 5.11
C SER A 57 13.05 1.18 4.86
N ILE A 58 13.63 1.99 5.75
CA ILE A 58 15.04 2.40 5.68
C ILE A 58 15.95 1.16 5.77
N ILE A 59 15.68 0.24 6.68
CA ILE A 59 16.42 -1.02 6.79
C ILE A 59 16.29 -1.83 5.48
N GLY A 60 15.08 -1.90 4.90
CA GLY A 60 14.84 -2.55 3.61
C GLY A 60 15.69 -1.97 2.48
N VAL A 61 15.82 -0.65 2.42
CA VAL A 61 16.66 0.04 1.42
C VAL A 61 18.14 -0.35 1.57
N PHE A 62 18.67 -0.44 2.78
CA PHE A 62 20.05 -0.89 3.01
C PHE A 62 20.31 -2.34 2.60
N CYS A 63 19.28 -3.16 2.52
CA CYS A 63 19.38 -4.55 2.04
C CYS A 63 19.41 -4.65 0.51
N VAL A 64 19.01 -3.60 -0.21
CA VAL A 64 19.05 -3.57 -1.68
C VAL A 64 20.50 -3.36 -2.14
N ARG A 65 21.09 -4.41 -2.70
CA ARG A 65 22.45 -4.35 -3.29
C ARG A 65 22.37 -4.76 -4.75
N THR A 66 22.89 -3.91 -5.62
CA THR A 66 22.99 -4.16 -7.06
C THR A 66 24.45 -4.11 -7.51
N LYS A 67 24.78 -4.82 -8.59
CA LYS A 67 26.10 -4.77 -9.23
C LYS A 67 26.15 -3.57 -10.17
N GLU A 68 27.36 -2.98 -10.37
CA GLU A 68 27.54 -1.81 -11.23
C GLU A 68 27.08 -2.00 -12.69
N ASN A 69 27.01 -3.23 -13.19
CA ASN A 69 26.54 -3.58 -14.54
C ASN A 69 25.21 -4.36 -14.53
N ALA A 70 24.30 -4.06 -13.59
CA ALA A 70 23.02 -4.76 -13.48
C ALA A 70 22.08 -4.37 -14.65
N ASN A 71 21.43 -5.38 -15.23
CA ASN A 71 20.36 -5.18 -16.19
C ASN A 71 19.09 -4.63 -15.49
N MET A 72 18.18 -4.01 -16.26
CA MET A 72 16.90 -3.50 -15.72
C MET A 72 16.13 -4.57 -14.93
N LYS A 73 16.18 -5.84 -15.37
CA LYS A 73 15.54 -6.96 -14.63
C LYS A 73 16.21 -7.25 -13.30
N ASP A 74 17.52 -7.14 -13.21
CA ASP A 74 18.28 -7.37 -11.97
C ASP A 74 18.03 -6.23 -10.98
N LEU A 75 17.91 -4.99 -11.48
CA LEU A 75 17.51 -3.82 -10.68
C LEU A 75 16.11 -3.98 -10.09
N LEU A 76 15.12 -4.33 -10.91
CA LEU A 76 13.74 -4.58 -10.48
C LEU A 76 13.69 -5.77 -9.51
N GLY A 77 14.46 -6.81 -9.72
CA GLY A 77 14.57 -7.97 -8.84
C GLY A 77 15.11 -7.59 -7.46
N SER A 78 16.20 -6.82 -7.42
CA SER A 78 16.80 -6.37 -6.16
C SER A 78 15.87 -5.42 -5.38
N LEU A 79 15.19 -4.51 -6.09
CA LEU A 79 14.18 -3.63 -5.50
C LEU A 79 13.02 -4.44 -4.91
N SER A 80 12.52 -5.42 -5.66
CA SER A 80 11.45 -6.32 -5.22
C SER A 80 11.82 -7.14 -3.98
N LEU A 81 13.09 -7.55 -3.85
CA LEU A 81 13.58 -8.23 -2.64
C LEU A 81 13.57 -7.29 -1.43
N GLY A 82 14.06 -6.07 -1.57
CA GLY A 82 14.06 -5.08 -0.50
C GLY A 82 12.65 -4.73 -0.02
N THR A 83 11.72 -4.54 -0.95
CA THR A 83 10.32 -4.23 -0.63
C THR A 83 9.58 -5.41 0.00
N ASN A 84 9.80 -6.64 -0.46
CA ASN A 84 9.22 -7.83 0.16
C ASN A 84 9.75 -8.04 1.57
N LEU A 85 11.05 -7.82 1.81
CA LEU A 85 11.65 -7.91 3.14
C LEU A 85 11.05 -6.86 4.08
N SER A 86 10.98 -5.60 3.65
CA SER A 86 10.37 -4.53 4.45
C SER A 86 8.90 -4.82 4.74
N SER A 87 8.14 -5.38 3.80
CA SER A 87 6.74 -5.76 3.99
C SER A 87 6.57 -6.81 5.09
N VAL A 88 7.38 -7.85 5.08
CA VAL A 88 7.37 -8.90 6.12
C VAL A 88 7.69 -8.30 7.49
N LEU A 89 8.69 -7.43 7.56
CA LEU A 89 9.06 -6.74 8.80
C LEU A 89 7.93 -5.81 9.28
N ILE A 90 7.28 -5.08 8.38
CA ILE A 90 6.13 -4.20 8.71
C ILE A 90 4.96 -5.02 9.25
N VAL A 91 4.64 -6.17 8.67
CA VAL A 91 3.61 -7.08 9.20
C VAL A 91 3.93 -7.48 10.62
N GLY A 92 5.14 -7.99 10.86
CA GLY A 92 5.57 -8.40 12.20
C GLY A 92 5.51 -7.25 13.22
N ALA A 93 6.01 -6.07 12.84
CA ALA A 93 5.95 -4.89 13.69
C ALA A 93 4.52 -4.42 13.96
N THR A 94 3.63 -4.49 12.96
CA THR A 94 2.23 -4.12 13.14
C THR A 94 1.52 -5.03 14.15
N PHE A 95 1.70 -6.34 14.02
CA PHE A 95 1.15 -7.28 15.00
C PHE A 95 1.70 -7.03 16.41
N LEU A 96 3.00 -6.74 16.53
CA LEU A 96 3.64 -6.39 17.79
C LEU A 96 3.05 -5.12 18.40
N ILE A 97 2.90 -4.05 17.62
CA ILE A 97 2.34 -2.77 18.07
C ILE A 97 0.89 -2.94 18.51
N LEU A 98 0.06 -3.62 17.72
CA LEU A 98 -1.34 -3.86 18.04
C LEU A 98 -1.50 -4.72 19.31
N TRP A 99 -0.62 -5.70 19.50
CA TRP A 99 -0.58 -6.52 20.71
C TRP A 99 -0.16 -5.71 21.94
N LEU A 100 0.87 -4.85 21.83
CA LEU A 100 1.34 -3.99 22.92
C LEU A 100 0.26 -2.95 23.32
N LEU A 101 -0.48 -2.42 22.37
CA LEU A 101 -1.59 -1.50 22.62
C LEU A 101 -2.82 -2.20 23.23
N GLN A 102 -2.84 -3.54 23.19
CA GLN A 102 -3.97 -4.35 23.67
C GLN A 102 -5.33 -3.90 23.10
N LEU A 103 -5.34 -3.54 21.81
CA LEU A 103 -6.59 -3.18 21.14
C LEU A 103 -7.55 -4.37 21.11
N GLN A 104 -8.83 -4.08 21.26
CA GLN A 104 -9.86 -5.09 21.08
C GLN A 104 -9.79 -5.66 19.67
N ASN A 105 -9.78 -7.00 19.56
CA ASN A 105 -9.61 -7.71 18.28
C ASN A 105 -8.31 -7.39 17.53
N TRP A 106 -7.22 -7.09 18.25
CA TRP A 106 -5.91 -6.74 17.66
C TRP A 106 -5.45 -7.67 16.53
N ALA A 107 -5.71 -8.98 16.67
CA ALA A 107 -5.34 -9.97 15.67
C ALA A 107 -6.13 -9.81 14.37
N LEU A 108 -7.43 -9.53 14.45
CA LEU A 108 -8.29 -9.34 13.27
C LEU A 108 -7.98 -8.01 12.56
N VAL A 109 -7.69 -6.96 13.33
CA VAL A 109 -7.19 -5.69 12.78
C VAL A 109 -5.82 -5.91 12.11
N GLY A 110 -4.95 -6.73 12.70
CA GLY A 110 -3.69 -7.14 12.09
C GLY A 110 -3.89 -7.89 10.76
N CYS A 111 -4.88 -8.76 10.67
CA CYS A 111 -5.24 -9.43 9.40
C CYS A 111 -5.68 -8.42 8.32
N SER A 112 -6.40 -7.36 8.68
CA SER A 112 -6.76 -6.29 7.72
C SER A 112 -5.51 -5.61 7.14
N VAL A 113 -4.47 -5.43 7.95
CA VAL A 113 -3.18 -4.89 7.49
C VAL A 113 -2.51 -5.82 6.48
N VAL A 114 -2.51 -7.13 6.74
CA VAL A 114 -1.97 -8.11 5.80
C VAL A 114 -2.71 -8.05 4.46
N VAL A 115 -4.03 -7.94 4.49
CA VAL A 115 -4.84 -7.74 3.28
C VAL A 115 -4.42 -6.47 2.54
N GLY A 116 -4.27 -5.35 3.24
CA GLY A 116 -3.81 -4.07 2.65
C GLY A 116 -2.44 -4.19 1.97
N LEU A 117 -1.49 -4.87 2.60
CA LEU A 117 -0.17 -5.12 2.01
C LEU A 117 -0.24 -6.02 0.78
N LEU A 118 -1.04 -7.09 0.81
CA LEU A 118 -1.24 -7.97 -0.35
C LEU A 118 -1.84 -7.18 -1.52
N VAL A 119 -2.84 -6.34 -1.27
CA VAL A 119 -3.41 -5.45 -2.29
C VAL A 119 -2.35 -4.52 -2.86
N GLY A 120 -1.52 -3.91 -2.01
CA GLY A 120 -0.41 -3.06 -2.44
C GLY A 120 0.58 -3.80 -3.34
N ILE A 121 0.96 -5.03 -2.99
CA ILE A 121 1.84 -5.87 -3.81
C ILE A 121 1.20 -6.20 -5.17
N VAL A 122 -0.08 -6.55 -5.19
CA VAL A 122 -0.81 -6.86 -6.45
C VAL A 122 -0.87 -5.61 -7.34
N ILE A 123 -1.17 -4.44 -6.77
CA ILE A 123 -1.19 -3.18 -7.52
C ILE A 123 0.20 -2.87 -8.08
N GLY A 124 1.24 -2.95 -7.25
CA GLY A 124 2.62 -2.69 -7.67
C GLY A 124 3.07 -3.62 -8.81
N ARG A 125 2.82 -4.92 -8.68
CA ARG A 125 3.14 -5.90 -9.73
C ARG A 125 2.35 -5.69 -11.01
N SER A 126 1.06 -5.36 -10.90
CA SER A 126 0.22 -5.04 -12.06
C SER A 126 0.73 -3.80 -12.77
N THR A 127 1.03 -2.74 -12.02
CA THR A 127 1.57 -1.50 -12.59
C THR A 127 2.91 -1.74 -13.28
N GLU A 128 3.83 -2.45 -12.65
CA GLU A 128 5.12 -2.84 -13.24
C GLU A 128 4.93 -3.61 -14.56
N TYR A 129 4.01 -4.56 -14.61
CA TYR A 129 3.74 -5.36 -15.80
C TYR A 129 3.28 -4.51 -16.99
N TYR A 130 2.42 -3.51 -16.74
CA TYR A 130 1.86 -2.67 -17.81
C TYR A 130 2.74 -1.49 -18.19
N THR A 131 3.66 -1.04 -17.31
CA THR A 131 4.47 0.17 -17.54
C THR A 131 5.93 -0.12 -17.89
N SER A 132 6.48 -1.26 -17.45
CA SER A 132 7.89 -1.56 -17.67
C SER A 132 8.17 -1.99 -19.12
N GLN A 133 9.24 -1.46 -19.68
CA GLN A 133 9.75 -1.81 -21.00
C GLN A 133 10.17 -3.29 -21.13
N SER A 134 10.34 -4.02 -20.03
CA SER A 134 10.71 -5.42 -20.02
C SER A 134 9.58 -6.36 -20.45
N TYR A 135 8.34 -5.91 -20.31
CA TYR A 135 7.14 -6.74 -20.54
C TYR A 135 6.47 -6.50 -21.89
N LYS A 136 5.66 -7.49 -22.31
CA LYS A 136 5.00 -7.50 -23.61
C LYS A 136 4.08 -6.30 -23.88
N PRO A 137 3.27 -5.79 -22.91
CA PRO A 137 2.34 -4.70 -23.20
C PRO A 137 3.04 -3.45 -23.73
N THR A 138 4.10 -3.02 -23.06
CA THR A 138 4.88 -1.83 -23.46
C THR A 138 5.63 -2.06 -24.78
N LYS A 139 6.15 -3.27 -25.01
CA LYS A 139 6.80 -3.62 -26.29
C LYS A 139 5.83 -3.56 -27.47
N LYS A 140 4.62 -4.09 -27.32
CA LYS A 140 3.57 -4.00 -28.34
C LYS A 140 3.17 -2.56 -28.63
N LEU A 141 3.11 -1.72 -27.59
CA LEU A 141 2.86 -0.29 -27.76
C LEU A 141 3.98 0.38 -28.58
N ALA A 142 5.25 0.07 -28.29
CA ALA A 142 6.39 0.57 -29.04
C ALA A 142 6.36 0.10 -30.51
N GLU A 143 6.01 -1.16 -30.76
CA GLU A 143 5.85 -1.72 -32.11
C GLU A 143 4.76 -0.98 -32.91
N SER A 144 3.67 -0.54 -32.27
CA SER A 144 2.62 0.22 -32.95
C SER A 144 3.12 1.58 -33.48
N GLY A 145 4.28 2.06 -33.00
CA GLY A 145 4.94 3.27 -33.48
C GLY A 145 5.39 3.19 -34.95
N THR A 146 5.63 1.97 -35.43
CA THR A 146 6.04 1.76 -36.84
C THR A 146 4.91 2.04 -37.83
N THR A 147 3.65 2.00 -37.38
CA THR A 147 2.47 2.20 -38.21
C THR A 147 1.96 3.66 -38.22
N GLY A 148 2.43 4.50 -37.30
CA GLY A 148 2.18 5.92 -37.26
C GLY A 148 1.70 6.45 -35.91
N PRO A 149 1.67 7.79 -35.73
CA PRO A 149 1.34 8.42 -34.44
C PRO A 149 -0.07 8.10 -33.94
N ALA A 150 -1.05 8.05 -34.84
CA ALA A 150 -2.46 7.79 -34.48
C ALA A 150 -2.62 6.41 -33.84
N THR A 151 -1.95 5.39 -34.37
CA THR A 151 -1.97 4.02 -33.85
C THR A 151 -1.36 3.93 -32.46
N VAL A 152 -0.27 4.65 -32.21
CA VAL A 152 0.36 4.72 -30.87
C VAL A 152 -0.59 5.34 -29.85
N ILE A 153 -1.25 6.45 -30.20
CA ILE A 153 -2.20 7.12 -29.30
C ILE A 153 -3.35 6.18 -28.95
N ILE A 154 -4.00 5.57 -29.96
CA ILE A 154 -5.13 4.66 -29.71
C ILE A 154 -4.70 3.46 -28.90
N SER A 155 -3.58 2.82 -29.25
CA SER A 155 -3.04 1.67 -28.51
C SER A 155 -2.62 2.04 -27.08
N GLY A 156 -2.06 3.24 -26.88
CA GLY A 156 -1.67 3.75 -25.58
C GLY A 156 -2.87 4.01 -24.66
N VAL A 157 -3.92 4.65 -25.18
CA VAL A 157 -5.18 4.84 -24.44
C VAL A 157 -5.80 3.48 -24.08
N GLY A 158 -5.88 2.56 -25.02
CA GLY A 158 -6.39 1.20 -24.77
C GLY A 158 -5.59 0.44 -23.70
N LEU A 159 -4.26 0.51 -23.77
CA LEU A 159 -3.38 -0.08 -22.78
C LEU A 159 -3.57 0.56 -21.39
N GLY A 160 -3.67 1.88 -21.31
CA GLY A 160 -3.94 2.62 -20.10
C GLY A 160 -5.26 2.19 -19.44
N MET A 161 -6.33 2.06 -20.21
CA MET A 161 -7.63 1.61 -19.71
C MET A 161 -7.58 0.17 -19.16
N ILE A 162 -6.91 -0.75 -19.85
CA ILE A 162 -6.77 -2.13 -19.40
C ILE A 162 -5.91 -2.23 -18.15
N SER A 163 -4.87 -1.40 -18.03
CA SER A 163 -3.95 -1.43 -16.89
C SER A 163 -4.60 -1.09 -15.56
N THR A 164 -5.71 -0.34 -15.56
CA THR A 164 -6.44 0.02 -14.34
C THR A 164 -7.35 -1.09 -13.81
N ALA A 165 -7.71 -2.07 -14.61
CA ALA A 165 -8.68 -3.12 -14.24
C ALA A 165 -8.22 -3.94 -13.02
N ILE A 166 -6.97 -4.43 -13.03
CA ILE A 166 -6.43 -5.24 -11.93
C ILE A 166 -6.30 -4.43 -10.64
N PRO A 167 -5.71 -3.22 -10.63
CA PRO A 167 -5.68 -2.36 -9.45
C PRO A 167 -7.06 -2.08 -8.85
N VAL A 168 -8.05 -1.72 -9.67
CA VAL A 168 -9.40 -1.43 -9.20
C VAL A 168 -10.03 -2.66 -8.54
N LEU A 169 -9.96 -3.82 -9.18
CA LEU A 169 -10.49 -5.07 -8.61
C LEU A 169 -9.77 -5.44 -7.31
N ALA A 170 -8.45 -5.28 -7.25
CA ALA A 170 -7.67 -5.54 -6.04
C ALA A 170 -8.10 -4.64 -4.88
N VAL A 171 -8.33 -3.34 -5.14
CA VAL A 171 -8.83 -2.40 -4.13
C VAL A 171 -10.21 -2.81 -3.63
N VAL A 172 -11.15 -3.14 -4.52
CA VAL A 172 -12.51 -3.56 -4.13
C VAL A 172 -12.47 -4.80 -3.24
N VAL A 173 -11.72 -5.83 -3.64
CA VAL A 173 -11.56 -7.05 -2.83
C VAL A 173 -10.88 -6.72 -1.50
N GLY A 174 -9.85 -5.87 -1.51
CA GLY A 174 -9.15 -5.43 -0.32
C GLY A 174 -10.05 -4.71 0.69
N ILE A 175 -10.90 -3.81 0.22
CA ILE A 175 -11.87 -3.11 1.07
C ILE A 175 -12.83 -4.11 1.73
N ILE A 176 -13.41 -5.02 0.96
CA ILE A 176 -14.36 -6.00 1.48
C ILE A 176 -13.70 -6.91 2.52
N LEU A 177 -12.52 -7.44 2.23
CA LEU A 177 -11.81 -8.33 3.14
C LEU A 177 -11.34 -7.60 4.41
N SER A 178 -10.78 -6.40 4.27
CA SER A 178 -10.33 -5.61 5.43
C SER A 178 -11.49 -5.24 6.35
N TYR A 179 -12.62 -4.86 5.76
CA TYR A 179 -13.84 -4.61 6.52
C TYR A 179 -14.29 -5.87 7.28
N TRP A 180 -14.37 -7.00 6.58
CA TRP A 180 -14.86 -8.25 7.14
C TRP A 180 -14.00 -8.76 8.30
N PHE A 181 -12.69 -8.70 8.17
CA PHE A 181 -11.79 -9.06 9.26
C PHE A 181 -11.91 -8.11 10.46
N ALA A 182 -11.81 -6.79 10.24
CA ALA A 182 -11.82 -5.82 11.32
C ALA A 182 -13.16 -5.76 12.06
N SER A 183 -14.29 -5.99 11.37
CA SER A 183 -15.61 -6.06 11.98
C SER A 183 -15.83 -7.31 12.84
N GLY A 184 -14.88 -8.25 12.87
CA GLY A 184 -15.02 -9.50 13.61
C GLY A 184 -15.98 -10.49 12.97
N PHE A 185 -16.03 -10.51 11.62
CA PHE A 185 -16.95 -11.29 10.79
C PHE A 185 -18.43 -10.88 10.92
N ASP A 186 -18.71 -9.76 11.56
CA ASP A 186 -20.05 -9.19 11.70
C ASP A 186 -20.16 -7.87 10.94
N PHE A 187 -20.91 -7.86 9.84
CA PHE A 187 -21.11 -6.67 9.02
C PHE A 187 -21.88 -5.53 9.71
N SER A 188 -22.49 -5.80 10.86
CA SER A 188 -23.20 -4.77 11.63
C SER A 188 -22.25 -3.81 12.36
N ASN A 189 -21.01 -4.21 12.62
CA ASN A 189 -20.01 -3.39 13.28
C ASN A 189 -19.29 -2.46 12.29
N VAL A 190 -20.02 -1.49 11.77
CA VAL A 190 -19.56 -0.58 10.71
C VAL A 190 -18.33 0.22 11.14
N ALA A 191 -18.30 0.69 12.38
CA ALA A 191 -17.23 1.56 12.87
C ALA A 191 -15.86 0.83 12.87
N MET A 192 -15.83 -0.41 13.37
CA MET A 192 -14.62 -1.23 13.38
C MET A 192 -14.22 -1.66 11.96
N GLY A 193 -15.20 -1.99 11.10
CA GLY A 193 -14.94 -2.34 9.71
C GLY A 193 -14.27 -1.19 8.95
N LEU A 194 -14.77 0.04 9.11
CA LEU A 194 -14.16 1.24 8.51
C LEU A 194 -12.76 1.52 9.05
N TYR A 195 -12.55 1.34 10.36
CA TYR A 195 -11.22 1.46 10.97
C TYR A 195 -10.21 0.47 10.37
N GLY A 196 -10.64 -0.79 10.15
CA GLY A 196 -9.81 -1.80 9.49
C GLY A 196 -9.42 -1.44 8.07
N ILE A 197 -10.34 -0.87 7.28
CA ILE A 197 -10.03 -0.36 5.94
C ILE A 197 -9.01 0.77 6.03
N GLY A 198 -9.19 1.70 6.97
CA GLY A 198 -8.26 2.82 7.16
C GLY A 198 -6.84 2.36 7.49
N ILE A 199 -6.69 1.44 8.46
CA ILE A 199 -5.37 0.88 8.83
C ILE A 199 -4.74 0.13 7.65
N ALA A 200 -5.50 -0.69 6.94
CA ALA A 200 -5.03 -1.41 5.76
C ALA A 200 -4.51 -0.45 4.68
N ALA A 201 -5.23 0.64 4.42
CA ALA A 201 -4.83 1.68 3.47
C ALA A 201 -3.55 2.41 3.93
N ALA A 202 -3.48 2.85 5.19
CA ALA A 202 -2.32 3.56 5.73
C ALA A 202 -1.03 2.72 5.63
N VAL A 203 -1.10 1.42 5.92
CA VAL A 203 0.03 0.51 5.82
C VAL A 203 0.40 0.20 4.37
N SER A 204 -0.58 0.08 3.47
CA SER A 204 -0.33 -0.10 2.04
C SER A 204 0.47 1.08 1.45
N TYR A 205 0.20 2.32 1.87
CA TYR A 205 1.00 3.49 1.49
C TYR A 205 2.46 3.42 1.97
N THR A 206 2.70 2.90 3.14
CA THR A 206 4.07 2.69 3.67
C THR A 206 4.88 1.75 2.77
N HIS A 207 4.25 0.70 2.27
CA HIS A 207 4.87 -0.25 1.35
C HIS A 207 5.15 0.36 -0.03
N LEU A 208 4.19 1.08 -0.61
CA LEU A 208 4.34 1.70 -1.93
C LEU A 208 5.46 2.75 -1.94
N ARG A 209 5.64 3.49 -0.83
CA ARG A 209 6.69 4.48 -0.70
C ARG A 209 8.10 3.87 -0.73
N ALA A 210 8.29 2.66 -0.23
CA ALA A 210 9.56 1.95 -0.31
C ALA A 210 9.98 1.62 -1.76
N HIS A 211 9.04 1.65 -2.71
CA HIS A 211 9.28 1.42 -4.13
C HIS A 211 9.76 2.67 -4.90
N GLU A 212 9.55 3.87 -4.36
CA GLU A 212 9.77 5.11 -5.11
C GLU A 212 11.02 5.90 -4.67
N THR A 213 11.73 5.44 -3.65
CA THR A 213 13.02 6.01 -3.20
C THR A 213 14.21 5.26 -3.79
#